data_85fbd0b3a6b4bc1deaa0ce25f071312f
#
_entry.id   85fbd0b3a6b4bc1deaa0ce25f071312f
#
_cell.length_a   1.000
_cell.length_b   1.000
_cell.length_c   1.000
_cell.angle_alpha   90.00
_cell.angle_beta   90.00
_cell.angle_gamma   90.00
#
_symmetry.space_group_name_H-M   'P 1'
#
loop_
_entity.id
_entity.type
_entity.pdbx_description
1 polymer ?
#
loop_
_entity_poly.entity_id
_entity_poly.type
_entity_poly.pdbx_seq_one_letter_code
_entity_poly.pdbx_strand_id
1 'polypeptide(L)' 'MNIPRLPFVTCRFTLTGLNLERFMNTLQKEGVPLLSARRADRRTLECACYLRDLPRVRQLAGEKGWRVTRERP' A
#
# COMPACT_ATOMS: atom_id res chain seq x y z
N MET A 1 3.50 -17.84 24.13
CA MET A 1 3.38 -17.18 23.81
C MET A 1 2.91 -16.88 22.68
N ASN A 2 2.30 -16.61 22.41
CA ASN A 2 1.90 -16.32 21.46
C ASN A 2 1.75 -15.23 20.96
N ILE A 3 2.00 -15.00 20.49
CA ILE A 3 2.11 -13.77 20.20
C ILE A 3 1.41 -13.30 19.05
N PRO A 4 0.62 -12.30 19.12
CA PRO A 4 -0.18 -11.84 18.04
C PRO A 4 0.68 -11.08 17.06
N ARG A 5 1.32 -11.78 16.22
CA ARG A 5 2.09 -11.14 15.23
C ARG A 5 1.35 -10.65 14.05
N LEU A 6 0.14 -11.14 13.83
CA LEU A 6 -0.60 -10.77 12.65
C LEU A 6 -0.77 -9.28 12.43
N PRO A 7 -1.03 -8.49 13.48
CA PRO A 7 -1.16 -7.05 13.26
C PRO A 7 0.10 -6.39 12.80
N PHE A 8 1.24 -7.03 13.03
CA PHE A 8 2.52 -6.44 12.71
C PHE A 8 3.19 -7.08 11.50
N VAL A 9 2.53 -8.04 10.86
CA VAL A 9 3.07 -8.62 9.64
C VAL A 9 2.97 -7.57 8.54
N THR A 10 4.03 -7.43 7.78
CA THR A 10 4.10 -6.43 6.72
C THR A 10 4.06 -7.08 5.36
N CYS A 11 3.68 -6.30 4.38
CA CYS A 11 3.61 -6.74 3.00
C CYS A 11 4.20 -5.66 2.11
N ARG A 12 4.99 -6.06 1.13
CA ARG A 12 5.51 -5.17 0.12
C ARG A 12 4.68 -5.30 -1.13
N PHE A 13 4.52 -4.20 -1.83
CA PHE A 13 3.79 -4.22 -3.09
C PHE A 13 4.27 -3.08 -3.97
N THR A 14 3.94 -3.16 -5.24
CA THR A 14 4.24 -2.12 -6.20
C THR A 14 2.93 -1.45 -6.59
N LEU A 15 2.93 -0.14 -6.54
CA LEU A 15 1.77 0.65 -6.90
C LEU A 15 2.08 1.40 -8.18
N THR A 16 1.21 1.28 -9.19
CA THR A 16 1.40 2.00 -10.45
C THR A 16 0.17 2.82 -10.77
N GLY A 17 0.41 3.96 -11.38
CA GLY A 17 -0.66 4.86 -11.79
C GLY A 17 -0.20 6.30 -11.85
N LEU A 18 -1.12 7.18 -12.18
CA LEU A 18 -0.84 8.61 -12.25
C LEU A 18 -1.12 9.24 -10.89
N ASN A 19 -0.44 10.35 -10.64
CA ASN A 19 -0.67 11.13 -9.41
C ASN A 19 -0.54 10.29 -8.15
N LEU A 20 0.61 9.67 -7.99
CA LEU A 20 0.85 8.80 -6.84
C LEU A 20 0.73 9.54 -5.52
N GLU A 21 1.13 10.81 -5.47
CA GLU A 21 0.98 11.60 -4.25
C GLU A 21 -0.47 11.70 -3.82
N ARG A 22 -1.35 11.81 -4.79
CA ARG A 22 -2.77 11.89 -4.49
C ARG A 22 -3.26 10.61 -3.84
N PHE A 23 -2.79 9.47 -4.33
CA PHE A 23 -3.15 8.20 -3.74
C PHE A 23 -2.59 8.07 -2.33
N MET A 24 -1.36 8.50 -2.13
CA MET A 24 -0.77 8.48 -0.80
C MET A 24 -1.59 9.33 0.18
N ASN A 25 -2.05 10.50 -0.27
CA ASN A 25 -2.91 11.33 0.55
C ASN A 25 -4.24 10.64 0.85
N THR A 26 -4.78 9.92 -0.13
CA THR A 26 -6.02 9.18 0.06
C THR A 26 -5.84 8.10 1.13
N LEU A 27 -4.75 7.36 1.06
CA LEU A 27 -4.47 6.35 2.07
C LEU A 27 -4.36 6.96 3.45
N GLN A 28 -3.69 8.09 3.56
CA GLN A 28 -3.54 8.76 4.83
C GLN A 28 -4.89 9.20 5.39
N LYS A 29 -5.76 9.75 4.54
CA LYS A 29 -7.09 10.16 4.97
C LYS A 29 -7.94 8.97 5.42
N GLU A 30 -7.75 7.84 4.79
CA GLU A 30 -8.51 6.64 5.10
C GLU A 30 -7.92 5.87 6.29
N GLY A 31 -6.87 6.40 6.89
CA GLY A 31 -6.28 5.76 8.05
C GLY A 31 -5.45 4.53 7.72
N VAL A 32 -4.92 4.46 6.52
CA VAL A 32 -4.11 3.32 6.09
C VAL A 32 -2.65 3.79 5.97
N PRO A 33 -1.82 3.52 6.97
CA PRO A 33 -0.45 4.00 6.93
C PRO A 33 0.40 3.17 5.97
N LEU A 34 1.24 3.83 5.21
CA LEU A 34 2.30 3.16 4.47
C LEU A 34 3.54 3.19 5.33
N LEU A 35 4.14 2.02 5.51
CA LEU A 35 5.35 1.90 6.33
C LEU A 35 6.56 2.41 5.58
N SER A 36 6.56 2.27 4.27
CA SER A 36 7.59 2.85 3.43
C SER A 36 7.02 3.08 2.05
N ALA A 37 7.62 4.02 1.35
CA ALA A 37 7.23 4.33 -0.02
C ALA A 37 8.46 4.87 -0.72
N ARG A 38 8.84 4.27 -1.84
CA ARG A 38 9.98 4.69 -2.62
C ARG A 38 9.58 4.80 -4.07
N ARG A 39 9.82 5.95 -4.65
CA ARG A 39 9.47 6.15 -6.05
C ARG A 39 10.50 5.48 -6.95
N ALA A 40 10.03 4.57 -7.80
CA ALA A 40 10.90 3.92 -8.78
C ALA A 40 10.95 4.72 -10.07
N ASP A 41 9.78 5.25 -10.48
CA ASP A 41 9.71 6.14 -11.62
C ASP A 41 8.43 6.97 -11.50
N ARG A 42 8.07 7.69 -12.54
CA ARG A 42 6.92 8.59 -12.50
C ARG A 42 5.63 7.92 -12.10
N ARG A 43 5.47 6.67 -12.49
CA ARG A 43 4.21 5.97 -12.31
C ARG A 43 4.31 4.79 -11.38
N THR A 44 5.47 4.60 -10.75
CA THR A 44 5.72 3.40 -9.95
C THR A 44 6.25 3.77 -8.59
N LEU A 45 5.59 3.25 -7.58
CA LEU A 45 5.98 3.45 -6.20
C LEU A 45 6.10 2.07 -5.55
N GLU A 46 7.21 1.83 -4.88
CA GLU A 46 7.42 0.60 -4.13
C GLU A 46 7.08 0.87 -2.68
N CYS A 47 6.13 0.13 -2.16
CA CYS A 47 5.54 0.44 -0.87
C CYS A 47 5.57 -0.77 0.05
N ALA A 48 5.36 -0.48 1.33
CA ALA A 48 5.11 -1.51 2.32
C ALA A 48 3.98 -1.04 3.22
N CYS A 49 3.14 -1.97 3.62
CA CYS A 49 2.08 -1.68 4.56
C CYS A 49 1.89 -2.89 5.46
N TYR A 50 1.05 -2.74 6.47
CA TYR A 50 0.67 -3.91 7.27
C TYR A 50 -0.17 -4.83 6.42
N LEU A 51 0.05 -6.12 6.56
CA LEU A 51 -0.68 -7.10 5.78
C LEU A 51 -2.18 -6.93 5.96
N ARG A 52 -2.62 -6.60 7.15
CA ARG A 52 -4.04 -6.41 7.44
C ARG A 52 -4.66 -5.28 6.62
N ASP A 53 -3.83 -4.32 6.17
CA ASP A 53 -4.31 -3.17 5.41
C ASP A 53 -4.31 -3.41 3.91
N LEU A 54 -3.71 -4.49 3.45
CA LEU A 54 -3.54 -4.71 2.02
C LEU A 54 -4.87 -4.79 1.26
N PRO A 55 -5.90 -5.48 1.78
CA PRO A 55 -7.19 -5.49 1.08
C PRO A 55 -7.76 -4.09 0.90
N ARG A 56 -7.58 -3.24 1.90
CA ARG A 56 -8.09 -1.87 1.81
C ARG A 56 -7.31 -1.08 0.77
N VAL A 57 -5.99 -1.29 0.73
CA VAL A 57 -5.15 -0.64 -0.28
C VAL A 57 -5.60 -1.04 -1.67
N ARG A 58 -5.83 -2.34 -1.87
CA ARG A 58 -6.31 -2.83 -3.18
C ARG A 58 -7.63 -2.20 -3.56
N GLN A 59 -8.55 -2.14 -2.61
CA GLN A 59 -9.86 -1.57 -2.85
C GLN A 59 -9.76 -0.12 -3.28
N LEU A 60 -9.02 0.68 -2.53
CA LEU A 60 -8.89 2.10 -2.82
C LEU A 60 -8.19 2.32 -4.15
N ALA A 61 -7.15 1.52 -4.42
CA ALA A 61 -6.44 1.63 -5.69
C ALA A 61 -7.37 1.32 -6.85
N GLY A 62 -8.13 0.24 -6.75
CA GLY A 62 -9.04 -0.14 -7.81
C GLY A 62 -10.10 0.91 -8.09
N GLU A 63 -10.61 1.54 -7.04
CA GLU A 63 -11.65 2.57 -7.19
C GLU A 63 -11.13 3.81 -7.90
N LYS A 64 -9.84 4.09 -7.76
CA LYS A 64 -9.28 5.32 -8.26
C LYS A 64 -8.39 5.15 -9.49
N GLY A 65 -8.29 3.93 -10.00
CA GLY A 65 -7.52 3.70 -11.20
C GLY A 65 -6.06 3.42 -11.00
N TRP A 66 -5.64 3.16 -9.78
CA TRP A 66 -4.27 2.70 -9.53
C TRP A 66 -4.25 1.19 -9.48
N ARG A 67 -3.05 0.61 -9.63
CA ARG A 67 -2.88 -0.83 -9.67
C ARG A 67 -1.87 -1.28 -8.63
N VAL A 68 -2.22 -2.32 -7.90
CA VAL A 68 -1.34 -2.95 -6.92
C VAL A 68 -0.85 -4.27 -7.49
N THR A 69 0.47 -4.44 -7.53
CA THR A 69 1.07 -5.65 -8.07
C THR A 69 2.24 -6.08 -7.21
N ARG A 70 2.79 -7.26 -7.50
CA ARG A 70 3.99 -7.78 -6.85
C ARG A 70 3.88 -7.81 -5.34
N GLU A 71 2.74 -8.23 -4.85
CA GLU A 71 2.52 -8.35 -3.42
C GLU A 71 3.40 -9.44 -2.84
N ARG A 72 4.12 -9.11 -1.77
CA ARG A 72 4.98 -10.06 -1.06
C ARG A 72 4.85 -9.86 0.42
N PRO A 73 4.69 -10.93 1.16
CA PRO A 73 4.65 -10.81 2.63
C PRO A 73 6.00 -10.39 3.20
#